data_46f518f1f2bfe780ebbc110a3bb0dfd7
#
_entry.id   46f518f1f2bfe780ebbc110a3bb0dfd7
#
_cell.length_a   1.000
_cell.length_b   1.000
_cell.length_c   1.000
_cell.angle_alpha   90.00
_cell.angle_beta   90.00
_cell.angle_gamma   90.00
#
_symmetry.space_group_name_H-M   'P 1'
#
loop_
_entity.id
_entity.type
_entity.pdbx_description
1 polymer ?
#
loop_
_entity_poly.entity_id
_entity_poly.type
_entity_poly.pdbx_seq_one_letter_code
_entity_poly.pdbx_strand_id
1 'polypeptide(L)'
;MTRKSSIPEDILKYKPCKCTKIRDDNGTYRVYKYRAVKLPSGKWGTDSGYLIGKIIPGKGFVANKRYKKELESDGRLPFIDEITDVGYGQYALLMHLSSDILGMLEDCFPGEKAAQIYSYAVIMCAFGFTHIDQIDEYYRESILSVKYKDYSFKMGYKALSRLLHDIGMMANPARMFEQKLIDESSKNIAIDGHVIRSCSSGNDLAERGYKTGQLKSPQVNLIIAYDIKSRIPLLYRTFRGSSVDKRSVVEILESRSFSNVKFVVDNGFFSPDALRLMSENGNCYIIPLANSNKNVKRIKKTLQYTSGEFIYKPNRKTSARIVYYEERLDDSTRIIVFKDMDENNSKRKSYKQSMLEGQSSCSQEQYDELCEWWGVYFLQTTSDEDAPDVYSDYKGRWSIETFNNYIKNDACFNDLKIQDFYIQHGFDFIMLVTGLIHSKLNDAVRNLKQADISTFDILLKAGHMRMVLSGNEWHLHNTRTKDIELLSSMGFIPQKVYSG
;
A
#
# COMPACT_ATOMS: atom_id res chain seq x y z
N MET A 1 32.71 -20.42 -42.89
CA MET A 1 33.82 -20.11 -41.96
C MET A 1 33.72 -18.65 -41.53
N THR A 2 33.23 -18.40 -40.32
CA THR A 2 33.17 -17.05 -39.71
C THR A 2 34.61 -16.64 -39.33
N ARG A 3 35.13 -15.57 -39.92
CA ARG A 3 36.44 -15.01 -39.52
C ARG A 3 36.39 -14.68 -38.03
N LYS A 4 37.25 -15.33 -37.23
CA LYS A 4 37.45 -14.95 -35.82
C LYS A 4 37.87 -13.48 -35.77
N SER A 5 37.24 -12.74 -34.89
CA SER A 5 37.61 -11.35 -34.60
C SER A 5 39.08 -11.31 -34.11
N SER A 6 39.88 -10.39 -34.65
CA SER A 6 41.25 -10.16 -34.17
C SER A 6 41.27 -9.38 -32.84
N ILE A 7 40.13 -8.97 -32.32
CA ILE A 7 39.99 -8.22 -31.07
C ILE A 7 39.84 -9.22 -29.91
N PRO A 8 40.64 -9.11 -28.84
CA PRO A 8 40.57 -9.96 -27.66
C PRO A 8 39.17 -9.94 -27.01
N GLU A 9 38.74 -11.07 -26.44
CA GLU A 9 37.39 -11.21 -25.83
C GLU A 9 37.21 -10.31 -24.61
N ASP A 10 38.27 -10.07 -23.85
CA ASP A 10 38.27 -9.14 -22.70
C ASP A 10 38.03 -7.68 -23.11
N ILE A 11 38.36 -7.32 -24.36
CA ILE A 11 38.09 -6.00 -24.95
C ILE A 11 36.65 -5.95 -25.52
N LEU A 12 36.20 -7.05 -26.14
CA LEU A 12 34.87 -7.11 -26.74
C LEU A 12 33.73 -6.92 -25.71
N LYS A 13 33.92 -7.32 -24.46
CA LYS A 13 32.94 -7.12 -23.36
C LYS A 13 32.65 -5.65 -23.08
N TYR A 14 33.58 -4.74 -23.38
CA TYR A 14 33.39 -3.30 -23.18
C TYR A 14 32.78 -2.56 -24.38
N LYS A 15 32.27 -3.28 -25.37
CA LYS A 15 31.66 -2.69 -26.55
C LYS A 15 30.34 -1.96 -26.17
N PRO A 16 30.23 -0.63 -26.40
CA PRO A 16 29.14 0.16 -25.80
C PRO A 16 27.74 -0.08 -26.39
N CYS A 17 27.64 -0.47 -27.69
CA CYS A 17 26.31 -0.78 -28.29
C CYS A 17 26.45 -1.65 -29.56
N LYS A 18 25.31 -2.20 -30.05
CA LYS A 18 25.27 -3.11 -31.21
C LYS A 18 25.76 -2.47 -32.52
N CYS A 19 25.53 -1.16 -32.71
CA CYS A 19 25.91 -0.44 -33.92
C CYS A 19 27.30 0.18 -33.86
N THR A 20 28.28 -0.49 -33.21
CA THR A 20 29.66 -0.02 -33.09
C THR A 20 30.63 -1.06 -33.59
N LYS A 21 31.80 -0.59 -34.08
CA LYS A 21 32.89 -1.41 -34.53
C LYS A 21 34.18 -1.00 -33.81
N ILE A 22 34.91 -1.97 -33.26
CA ILE A 22 36.19 -1.76 -32.63
C ILE A 22 37.28 -1.97 -33.68
N ARG A 23 38.26 -1.07 -33.74
CA ARG A 23 39.48 -1.22 -34.50
C ARG A 23 40.67 -1.17 -33.56
N ASP A 24 41.54 -2.13 -33.70
CA ASP A 24 42.85 -2.10 -33.05
C ASP A 24 43.81 -1.23 -33.88
N ASP A 25 44.36 -0.22 -33.24
CA ASP A 25 45.31 0.71 -33.81
C ASP A 25 46.53 0.70 -32.91
N ASN A 26 47.42 -0.30 -33.16
CA ASN A 26 48.63 -0.54 -32.40
C ASN A 26 48.42 -0.65 -30.88
N GLY A 27 47.46 -1.48 -30.45
CA GLY A 27 47.15 -1.69 -29.05
C GLY A 27 46.19 -0.64 -28.46
N THR A 28 45.73 0.30 -29.28
CA THR A 28 44.66 1.24 -28.90
C THR A 28 43.32 0.83 -29.54
N TYR A 29 42.38 0.38 -28.76
CA TYR A 29 41.10 -0.10 -29.24
C TYR A 29 40.13 1.07 -29.46
N ARG A 30 40.03 1.58 -30.69
CA ARG A 30 39.14 2.68 -31.07
C ARG A 30 37.75 2.18 -31.44
N VAL A 31 36.72 2.86 -30.97
CA VAL A 31 35.29 2.51 -31.19
C VAL A 31 34.66 3.48 -32.14
N TYR A 32 34.07 2.97 -33.21
CA TYR A 32 33.38 3.72 -34.26
C TYR A 32 31.90 3.37 -34.26
N LYS A 33 31.03 4.37 -34.38
CA LYS A 33 29.57 4.21 -34.61
C LYS A 33 29.34 4.14 -36.11
N TYR A 34 28.56 3.19 -36.59
CA TYR A 34 28.17 3.08 -37.99
C TYR A 34 26.66 3.04 -38.17
N ARG A 35 26.17 3.39 -39.36
CA ARG A 35 24.76 3.26 -39.74
C ARG A 35 24.62 2.19 -40.82
N ALA A 36 23.57 1.38 -40.72
CA ALA A 36 23.16 0.54 -41.84
C ALA A 36 22.54 1.44 -42.90
N VAL A 37 23.02 1.38 -44.13
CA VAL A 37 22.54 2.15 -45.28
C VAL A 37 22.19 1.18 -46.43
N LYS A 38 21.10 1.49 -47.15
CA LYS A 38 20.71 0.73 -48.33
C LYS A 38 21.56 1.22 -49.51
N LEU A 39 22.42 0.39 -50.06
CA LEU A 39 23.27 0.70 -51.19
C LEU A 39 22.44 0.83 -52.48
N PRO A 40 22.94 1.53 -53.52
CA PRO A 40 22.24 1.63 -54.82
C PRO A 40 21.95 0.27 -55.45
N SER A 41 22.69 -0.77 -55.09
CA SER A 41 22.48 -2.15 -55.49
C SER A 41 21.31 -2.86 -54.80
N GLY A 42 20.53 -2.17 -53.93
CA GLY A 42 19.46 -2.73 -53.13
C GLY A 42 19.90 -3.55 -51.89
N LYS A 43 21.18 -3.82 -51.76
CA LYS A 43 21.74 -4.55 -50.61
C LYS A 43 21.99 -3.61 -49.42
N TRP A 44 21.91 -4.16 -48.20
CA TRP A 44 22.27 -3.41 -46.99
C TRP A 44 23.80 -3.38 -46.85
N GLY A 45 24.35 -2.19 -46.70
CA GLY A 45 25.73 -1.92 -46.37
C GLY A 45 25.89 -1.13 -45.08
N THR A 46 27.10 -0.80 -44.72
CA THR A 46 27.39 0.05 -43.55
C THR A 46 28.10 1.32 -44.03
N ASP A 47 27.61 2.48 -43.65
CA ASP A 47 28.32 3.74 -43.80
C ASP A 47 29.51 3.78 -42.84
N SER A 48 30.63 4.38 -43.27
CA SER A 48 31.83 4.55 -42.45
C SER A 48 31.53 5.49 -41.30
N GLY A 49 31.31 4.91 -40.13
CA GLY A 49 30.98 5.65 -38.95
C GLY A 49 32.07 6.60 -38.44
N TYR A 50 31.73 7.44 -37.52
CA TYR A 50 32.67 8.32 -36.85
C TYR A 50 33.16 7.74 -35.52
N LEU A 51 34.38 8.18 -35.10
CA LEU A 51 35.00 7.77 -33.84
C LEU A 51 34.16 8.30 -32.64
N ILE A 52 33.72 7.41 -31.77
CA ILE A 52 32.96 7.74 -30.56
C ILE A 52 33.79 7.67 -29.28
N GLY A 53 34.91 6.94 -29.30
CA GLY A 53 35.79 6.80 -28.13
C GLY A 53 36.80 5.69 -28.28
N LYS A 54 37.39 5.25 -27.16
CA LYS A 54 38.37 4.16 -27.11
C LYS A 54 38.05 3.25 -25.92
N ILE A 55 38.42 1.98 -26.04
CA ILE A 55 38.40 1.04 -24.92
C ILE A 55 39.80 0.98 -24.32
N ILE A 56 39.90 1.17 -23.02
CA ILE A 56 41.11 1.04 -22.23
C ILE A 56 41.03 -0.30 -21.49
N PRO A 57 41.99 -1.24 -21.71
CA PRO A 57 41.99 -2.49 -20.98
C PRO A 57 41.92 -2.26 -19.47
N GLY A 58 41.02 -2.97 -18.78
CA GLY A 58 40.80 -2.83 -17.34
C GLY A 58 40.01 -1.60 -16.88
N LYS A 59 39.74 -0.61 -17.76
CA LYS A 59 38.96 0.60 -17.44
C LYS A 59 37.67 0.74 -18.24
N GLY A 60 37.49 -0.05 -19.32
CA GLY A 60 36.27 -0.02 -20.12
C GLY A 60 36.25 1.03 -21.24
N PHE A 61 35.05 1.37 -21.74
CA PHE A 61 34.87 2.31 -22.83
C PHE A 61 34.90 3.77 -22.32
N VAL A 62 35.74 4.57 -22.97
CA VAL A 62 35.88 6.02 -22.70
C VAL A 62 35.41 6.80 -23.91
N ALA A 63 34.30 7.51 -23.80
CA ALA A 63 33.69 8.32 -24.83
C ALA A 63 34.57 9.58 -25.14
N ASN A 64 34.64 9.99 -26.40
CA ASN A 64 35.28 11.26 -26.79
C ASN A 64 34.33 12.46 -26.53
N LYS A 65 34.89 13.71 -26.58
CA LYS A 65 34.12 14.94 -26.32
C LYS A 65 32.89 15.11 -27.24
N ARG A 66 33.04 14.69 -28.52
CA ARG A 66 31.95 14.81 -29.50
C ARG A 66 30.79 13.88 -29.16
N TYR A 67 31.09 12.62 -28.81
CA TYR A 67 30.09 11.62 -28.47
C TYR A 67 29.43 11.92 -27.13
N LYS A 68 30.17 12.48 -26.15
CA LYS A 68 29.59 12.98 -24.91
C LYS A 68 28.54 14.07 -25.16
N LYS A 69 28.86 15.07 -26.02
CA LYS A 69 27.89 16.11 -26.42
C LYS A 69 26.67 15.54 -27.16
N GLU A 70 26.86 14.54 -28.01
CA GLU A 70 25.76 13.86 -28.71
C GLU A 70 24.84 13.14 -27.73
N LEU A 71 25.39 12.44 -26.72
CA LEU A 71 24.62 11.79 -25.66
C LEU A 71 23.85 12.82 -24.80
N GLU A 72 24.48 13.95 -24.49
CA GLU A 72 23.83 15.06 -23.77
C GLU A 72 22.70 15.68 -24.58
N SER A 73 22.86 15.85 -25.91
CA SER A 73 21.82 16.41 -26.80
C SER A 73 20.66 15.45 -27.06
N ASP A 74 20.90 14.14 -27.03
CA ASP A 74 19.87 13.11 -27.18
C ASP A 74 19.11 12.81 -25.86
N GLY A 75 19.41 13.55 -24.78
CA GLY A 75 18.83 13.31 -23.45
C GLY A 75 19.26 11.96 -22.84
N ARG A 76 20.22 11.31 -23.46
CA ARG A 76 20.83 10.09 -22.92
C ARG A 76 22.02 10.49 -22.07
N LEU A 77 21.81 10.48 -20.76
CA LEU A 77 22.92 10.58 -19.82
C LEU A 77 23.99 9.52 -20.16
N PRO A 78 25.30 9.85 -20.03
CA PRO A 78 26.36 8.87 -20.22
C PRO A 78 26.07 7.68 -19.32
N PHE A 79 26.16 6.48 -19.86
CA PHE A 79 26.05 5.24 -19.10
C PHE A 79 27.08 5.32 -17.96
N ILE A 80 26.64 5.58 -16.76
CA ILE A 80 27.47 5.43 -15.57
C ILE A 80 27.48 3.93 -15.32
N ASP A 81 28.54 3.27 -15.75
CA ASP A 81 28.68 1.81 -15.62
C ASP A 81 28.83 1.36 -14.14
N GLU A 82 29.02 2.30 -13.22
CA GLU A 82 29.15 2.02 -11.78
C GLU A 82 28.26 2.98 -11.00
N ILE A 83 27.24 2.43 -10.35
CA ILE A 83 26.49 3.13 -9.33
C ILE A 83 27.42 3.28 -8.12
N THR A 84 27.86 4.48 -7.86
CA THR A 84 28.79 4.80 -6.75
C THR A 84 28.09 5.47 -5.57
N ASP A 85 26.83 5.78 -5.69
CA ASP A 85 26.02 6.50 -4.68
C ASP A 85 24.57 6.02 -4.74
N VAL A 86 24.05 5.48 -3.61
CA VAL A 86 22.68 4.99 -3.51
C VAL A 86 21.95 5.57 -2.30
N GLY A 87 20.65 5.75 -2.43
CA GLY A 87 19.75 6.07 -1.32
C GLY A 87 19.77 4.94 -0.29
N TYR A 88 19.91 5.29 0.99
CA TYR A 88 20.03 4.30 2.05
C TYR A 88 18.96 4.43 3.12
N GLY A 89 18.91 5.57 3.82
CA GLY A 89 18.26 5.64 5.12
C GLY A 89 16.79 5.27 5.14
N GLN A 90 15.98 5.80 4.22
CA GLN A 90 14.54 5.50 4.16
C GLN A 90 14.28 4.02 3.85
N TYR A 91 15.04 3.42 2.94
CA TYR A 91 14.89 2.01 2.59
C TYR A 91 15.34 1.10 3.72
N ALA A 92 16.50 1.41 4.32
CA ALA A 92 17.06 0.64 5.42
C ALA A 92 16.16 0.70 6.67
N LEU A 93 15.56 1.86 6.97
CA LEU A 93 14.58 2.02 8.03
C LEU A 93 13.35 1.13 7.79
N LEU A 94 12.74 1.22 6.60
CA LEU A 94 11.58 0.41 6.26
C LEU A 94 11.89 -1.09 6.31
N MET A 95 13.04 -1.52 5.77
CA MET A 95 13.49 -2.91 5.84
C MET A 95 13.72 -3.39 7.29
N HIS A 96 14.25 -2.52 8.15
CA HIS A 96 14.46 -2.84 9.57
C HIS A 96 13.14 -3.06 10.30
N LEU A 97 12.20 -2.13 10.12
CA LEU A 97 10.89 -2.16 10.79
C LEU A 97 9.98 -3.30 10.30
N SER A 98 10.21 -3.81 9.10
CA SER A 98 9.34 -4.80 8.44
C SER A 98 10.05 -6.08 8.04
N SER A 99 11.15 -6.43 8.72
CA SER A 99 11.92 -7.66 8.43
C SER A 99 11.10 -8.95 8.63
N ASP A 100 10.15 -8.95 9.55
CA ASP A 100 9.18 -10.02 9.77
C ASP A 100 8.27 -10.25 8.56
N ILE A 101 7.87 -9.17 7.87
CA ILE A 101 7.06 -9.26 6.64
C ILE A 101 7.84 -9.93 5.51
N LEU A 102 9.14 -9.61 5.37
CA LEU A 102 9.99 -10.30 4.40
C LEU A 102 10.09 -11.79 4.70
N GLY A 103 10.32 -12.17 5.97
CA GLY A 103 10.35 -13.59 6.39
C GLY A 103 9.04 -14.30 6.06
N MET A 104 7.89 -13.67 6.33
CA MET A 104 6.58 -14.23 5.98
C MET A 104 6.38 -14.37 4.46
N LEU A 105 6.91 -13.45 3.65
CA LEU A 105 6.91 -13.56 2.18
C LEU A 105 7.78 -14.73 1.71
N GLU A 106 8.96 -14.94 2.30
CA GLU A 106 9.89 -16.03 1.97
C GLU A 106 9.30 -17.41 2.31
N ASP A 107 8.44 -17.50 3.32
CA ASP A 107 7.70 -18.73 3.64
C ASP A 107 6.65 -19.09 2.58
N CYS A 108 6.14 -18.10 1.84
CA CYS A 108 5.05 -18.29 0.88
C CYS A 108 5.52 -18.26 -0.58
N PHE A 109 6.59 -17.53 -0.89
CA PHE A 109 7.12 -17.34 -2.24
C PHE A 109 8.58 -17.77 -2.32
N PRO A 110 9.08 -18.20 -3.50
CA PRO A 110 10.52 -18.37 -3.70
C PRO A 110 11.30 -17.10 -3.34
N GLY A 111 12.46 -17.24 -2.69
CA GLY A 111 13.22 -16.13 -2.10
C GLY A 111 13.47 -14.95 -3.06
N GLU A 112 13.80 -15.21 -4.32
CA GLU A 112 13.97 -14.16 -5.33
C GLU A 112 12.65 -13.41 -5.62
N LYS A 113 11.52 -14.12 -5.69
CA LYS A 113 10.20 -13.52 -5.89
C LYS A 113 9.75 -12.75 -4.65
N ALA A 114 9.99 -13.29 -3.44
CA ALA A 114 9.75 -12.59 -2.18
C ALA A 114 10.52 -11.27 -2.09
N ALA A 115 11.81 -11.29 -2.43
CA ALA A 115 12.66 -10.10 -2.47
C ALA A 115 12.18 -9.07 -3.49
N GLN A 116 11.71 -9.51 -4.67
CA GLN A 116 11.16 -8.63 -5.71
C GLN A 116 9.85 -7.96 -5.24
N ILE A 117 8.91 -8.73 -4.66
CA ILE A 117 7.65 -8.24 -4.07
C ILE A 117 7.96 -7.21 -2.98
N TYR A 118 8.85 -7.59 -2.06
CA TYR A 118 9.23 -6.76 -0.93
C TYR A 118 9.90 -5.45 -1.37
N SER A 119 10.83 -5.51 -2.33
CA SER A 119 11.49 -4.32 -2.88
C SER A 119 10.48 -3.35 -3.50
N TYR A 120 9.49 -3.87 -4.25
CA TYR A 120 8.44 -3.05 -4.81
C TYR A 120 7.60 -2.38 -3.70
N ALA A 121 7.18 -3.13 -2.70
CA ALA A 121 6.39 -2.60 -1.59
C ALA A 121 7.15 -1.56 -0.75
N VAL A 122 8.45 -1.75 -0.50
CA VAL A 122 9.31 -0.78 0.18
C VAL A 122 9.42 0.52 -0.60
N ILE A 123 9.62 0.45 -1.93
CA ILE A 123 9.68 1.64 -2.80
C ILE A 123 8.33 2.37 -2.77
N MET A 124 7.21 1.66 -2.90
CA MET A 124 5.87 2.25 -2.82
C MET A 124 5.61 2.90 -1.46
N CYS A 125 6.05 2.30 -0.37
CA CYS A 125 5.91 2.88 0.97
C CYS A 125 6.75 4.16 1.13
N ALA A 126 7.95 4.21 0.51
CA ALA A 126 8.86 5.36 0.60
C ALA A 126 8.40 6.58 -0.22
N PHE A 127 7.78 6.37 -1.39
CA PHE A 127 7.47 7.43 -2.37
C PHE A 127 6.00 7.55 -2.72
N GLY A 128 5.13 6.75 -2.13
CA GLY A 128 3.75 6.60 -2.57
C GLY A 128 3.64 5.77 -3.85
N PHE A 129 2.45 5.78 -4.46
CA PHE A 129 2.24 5.08 -5.73
C PHE A 129 3.12 5.69 -6.82
N THR A 130 4.08 4.91 -7.28
CA THR A 130 4.98 5.28 -8.36
C THR A 130 4.58 4.53 -9.63
N HIS A 131 4.58 5.22 -10.76
CA HIS A 131 4.36 4.58 -12.05
C HIS A 131 5.34 3.43 -12.24
N ILE A 132 4.82 2.32 -12.72
CA ILE A 132 5.57 1.07 -12.86
C ILE A 132 6.82 1.22 -13.77
N ASP A 133 6.83 2.18 -14.68
CA ASP A 133 7.94 2.53 -15.54
C ASP A 133 9.07 3.30 -14.84
N GLN A 134 8.80 3.88 -13.65
CA GLN A 134 9.78 4.62 -12.84
C GLN A 134 10.42 3.75 -11.75
N ILE A 135 9.83 2.61 -11.41
CA ILE A 135 10.30 1.74 -10.31
C ILE A 135 11.74 1.25 -10.52
N ASP A 136 12.13 0.99 -11.77
CA ASP A 136 13.49 0.55 -12.09
C ASP A 136 14.56 1.58 -11.70
N GLU A 137 14.26 2.85 -11.83
CA GLU A 137 15.15 3.94 -11.43
C GLU A 137 15.29 4.02 -9.91
N TYR A 138 14.16 4.03 -9.17
CA TYR A 138 14.18 4.02 -7.71
C TYR A 138 14.87 2.78 -7.14
N TYR A 139 14.69 1.62 -7.77
CA TYR A 139 15.37 0.40 -7.35
C TYR A 139 16.89 0.50 -7.57
N ARG A 140 17.34 0.90 -8.76
CA ARG A 140 18.76 1.02 -9.10
C ARG A 140 19.49 2.04 -8.22
N GLU A 141 18.84 3.13 -7.89
CA GLU A 141 19.39 4.21 -7.06
C GLU A 141 19.24 3.96 -5.55
N SER A 142 18.85 2.77 -5.13
CA SER A 142 18.63 2.41 -3.74
C SER A 142 19.56 1.30 -3.25
N ILE A 143 19.72 1.21 -1.93
CA ILE A 143 20.43 0.11 -1.27
C ILE A 143 19.80 -1.27 -1.56
N LEU A 144 18.54 -1.33 -2.03
CA LEU A 144 17.91 -2.59 -2.43
C LEU A 144 18.64 -3.26 -3.59
N SER A 145 19.12 -2.48 -4.57
CA SER A 145 19.90 -3.00 -5.70
C SER A 145 21.24 -3.59 -5.28
N VAL A 146 21.84 -3.04 -4.23
CA VAL A 146 23.10 -3.54 -3.65
C VAL A 146 22.81 -4.80 -2.81
N LYS A 147 21.75 -4.77 -1.99
CA LYS A 147 21.36 -5.92 -1.14
C LYS A 147 21.00 -7.16 -1.96
N TYR A 148 20.31 -6.98 -3.07
CA TYR A 148 19.81 -8.08 -3.91
C TYR A 148 20.62 -8.24 -5.22
N LYS A 149 21.88 -7.81 -5.23
CA LYS A 149 22.76 -7.86 -6.42
C LYS A 149 22.94 -9.27 -7.01
N ASP A 150 22.87 -10.30 -6.17
CA ASP A 150 23.03 -11.70 -6.55
C ASP A 150 21.73 -12.33 -7.11
N TYR A 151 20.62 -11.64 -7.02
CA TYR A 151 19.35 -12.06 -7.60
C TYR A 151 19.22 -11.60 -9.05
N SER A 152 18.52 -12.40 -9.86
CA SER A 152 18.36 -12.13 -11.29
C SER A 152 17.12 -11.31 -11.64
N PHE A 153 16.25 -10.99 -10.67
CA PHE A 153 15.02 -10.27 -10.94
C PHE A 153 15.28 -8.83 -11.42
N LYS A 154 14.33 -8.32 -12.19
CA LYS A 154 14.36 -6.96 -12.74
C LYS A 154 13.16 -6.19 -12.27
N MET A 155 13.29 -4.87 -12.12
CA MET A 155 12.24 -3.98 -11.69
C MET A 155 11.63 -3.13 -12.83
N GLY A 156 12.06 -3.38 -14.07
CA GLY A 156 11.52 -2.68 -15.24
C GLY A 156 10.08 -3.08 -15.54
N TYR A 157 9.34 -2.21 -16.25
CA TYR A 157 7.91 -2.32 -16.56
C TYR A 157 7.42 -3.73 -16.92
N LYS A 158 8.09 -4.40 -17.88
CA LYS A 158 7.68 -5.74 -18.32
C LYS A 158 7.87 -6.81 -17.24
N ALA A 159 8.89 -6.67 -16.40
CA ALA A 159 9.17 -7.63 -15.34
C ALA A 159 8.14 -7.50 -14.21
N LEU A 160 7.82 -6.27 -13.82
CA LEU A 160 6.81 -6.00 -12.80
C LEU A 160 5.40 -6.37 -13.28
N SER A 161 5.05 -6.07 -14.53
CA SER A 161 3.77 -6.48 -15.10
C SER A 161 3.61 -8.01 -15.07
N ARG A 162 4.67 -8.78 -15.37
CA ARG A 162 4.66 -10.25 -15.26
C ARG A 162 4.55 -10.69 -13.80
N LEU A 163 5.28 -10.07 -12.88
CA LEU A 163 5.20 -10.38 -11.45
C LEU A 163 3.77 -10.24 -10.95
N LEU A 164 3.11 -9.12 -11.24
CA LEU A 164 1.74 -8.86 -10.82
C LEU A 164 0.78 -9.89 -11.44
N HIS A 165 0.92 -10.17 -12.73
CA HIS A 165 0.12 -11.18 -13.41
C HIS A 165 0.32 -12.58 -12.79
N ASP A 166 1.57 -12.99 -12.52
CA ASP A 166 1.90 -14.27 -11.89
C ASP A 166 1.30 -14.40 -10.48
N ILE A 167 1.39 -13.34 -9.65
CA ILE A 167 0.80 -13.33 -8.30
C ILE A 167 -0.71 -13.51 -8.38
N GLY A 168 -1.38 -12.79 -9.28
CA GLY A 168 -2.82 -12.87 -9.45
C GLY A 168 -3.30 -14.20 -10.01
N MET A 169 -2.53 -14.81 -10.92
CA MET A 169 -2.86 -16.08 -11.53
C MET A 169 -2.57 -17.26 -10.59
N MET A 170 -1.44 -17.23 -9.88
CA MET A 170 -1.06 -18.24 -8.89
C MET A 170 -1.50 -17.80 -7.48
N ALA A 171 -2.81 -17.76 -7.23
CA ALA A 171 -3.38 -17.19 -6.02
C ALA A 171 -2.99 -17.89 -4.70
N ASN A 172 -2.47 -19.12 -4.71
CA ASN A 172 -2.18 -19.88 -3.49
C ASN A 172 -1.12 -19.24 -2.58
N PRO A 173 0.07 -18.80 -3.04
CA PRO A 173 1.04 -18.15 -2.17
C PRO A 173 0.50 -16.88 -1.51
N ALA A 174 -0.23 -16.05 -2.25
CA ALA A 174 -0.85 -14.85 -1.72
C ALA A 174 -1.93 -15.19 -0.66
N ARG A 175 -2.75 -16.22 -0.92
CA ARG A 175 -3.75 -16.71 0.04
C ARG A 175 -3.11 -17.28 1.31
N MET A 176 -2.01 -18.01 1.18
CA MET A 176 -1.26 -18.52 2.34
C MET A 176 -0.72 -17.37 3.20
N PHE A 177 -0.20 -16.33 2.57
CA PHE A 177 0.28 -15.13 3.26
C PHE A 177 -0.87 -14.42 3.99
N GLU A 178 -1.99 -14.16 3.32
CA GLU A 178 -3.19 -13.55 3.91
C GLU A 178 -3.75 -14.39 5.06
N GLN A 179 -3.77 -15.74 4.93
CA GLN A 179 -4.24 -16.63 5.98
C GLN A 179 -3.33 -16.56 7.21
N LYS A 180 -2.00 -16.53 7.04
CA LYS A 180 -1.07 -16.32 8.17
C LYS A 180 -1.35 -15.01 8.90
N LEU A 181 -1.60 -13.90 8.18
CA LEU A 181 -1.97 -12.63 8.79
C LEU A 181 -3.27 -12.75 9.61
N ILE A 182 -4.29 -13.43 9.07
CA ILE A 182 -5.55 -13.67 9.77
C ILE A 182 -5.32 -14.53 11.01
N ASP A 183 -4.51 -15.58 10.92
CA ASP A 183 -4.23 -16.49 12.03
C ASP A 183 -3.45 -15.81 13.16
N GLU A 184 -2.53 -14.94 12.84
CA GLU A 184 -1.70 -14.18 13.78
C GLU A 184 -2.36 -12.87 14.27
N SER A 185 -3.52 -12.49 13.70
CA SER A 185 -4.24 -11.27 14.07
C SER A 185 -4.77 -11.27 15.50
N SER A 186 -5.12 -10.11 16.02
CA SER A 186 -5.80 -9.96 17.31
C SER A 186 -7.21 -10.57 17.35
N LYS A 187 -7.69 -11.10 16.22
CA LYS A 187 -9.04 -11.64 16.01
C LYS A 187 -10.16 -10.58 16.13
N ASN A 188 -9.83 -9.30 16.11
CA ASN A 188 -10.79 -8.20 16.08
C ASN A 188 -10.69 -7.50 14.72
N ILE A 189 -11.53 -7.91 13.77
CA ILE A 189 -11.39 -7.60 12.35
C ILE A 189 -12.50 -6.67 11.87
N ALA A 190 -12.13 -5.46 11.41
CA ALA A 190 -13.04 -4.62 10.65
C ALA A 190 -13.02 -5.01 9.17
N ILE A 191 -14.19 -4.95 8.52
CA ILE A 191 -14.31 -5.03 7.06
C ILE A 191 -14.94 -3.74 6.57
N ASP A 192 -14.31 -3.14 5.54
CA ASP A 192 -14.83 -1.93 4.91
C ASP A 192 -14.70 -2.02 3.39
N GLY A 193 -15.63 -1.35 2.69
CA GLY A 193 -15.71 -1.33 1.24
C GLY A 193 -15.48 0.06 0.67
N HIS A 194 -14.53 0.14 -0.25
CA HIS A 194 -14.16 1.40 -0.88
C HIS A 194 -14.27 1.33 -2.40
N VAL A 195 -14.75 2.41 -3.02
CA VAL A 195 -14.84 2.56 -4.48
C VAL A 195 -13.62 3.31 -5.00
N ILE A 196 -12.98 2.72 -6.02
CA ILE A 196 -11.86 3.33 -6.72
C ILE A 196 -12.26 3.57 -8.18
N ARG A 197 -12.00 4.77 -8.67
CA ARG A 197 -12.23 5.12 -10.07
C ARG A 197 -11.23 4.37 -10.95
N SER A 198 -11.71 3.76 -12.03
CA SER A 198 -10.85 3.18 -13.05
C SER A 198 -10.67 4.15 -14.22
N CYS A 199 -9.43 4.47 -14.53
CA CYS A 199 -9.05 5.25 -15.72
C CYS A 199 -8.66 4.36 -16.90
N SER A 200 -8.81 3.03 -16.77
CA SER A 200 -8.50 2.06 -17.81
C SER A 200 -9.74 1.74 -18.63
N SER A 201 -9.61 1.73 -19.95
CA SER A 201 -10.67 1.32 -20.87
C SER A 201 -10.81 -0.21 -21.02
N GLY A 202 -9.83 -0.97 -20.52
CA GLY A 202 -9.74 -2.43 -20.69
C GLY A 202 -9.77 -3.23 -19.40
N ASN A 203 -10.08 -2.62 -18.24
CA ASN A 203 -10.13 -3.34 -16.97
C ASN A 203 -11.42 -4.17 -16.88
N ASP A 204 -11.28 -5.50 -16.81
CA ASP A 204 -12.39 -6.47 -16.74
C ASP A 204 -13.30 -6.31 -15.51
N LEU A 205 -12.79 -5.66 -14.44
CA LEU A 205 -13.55 -5.39 -13.21
C LEU A 205 -14.18 -4.01 -13.20
N ALA A 206 -13.79 -3.12 -14.13
CA ALA A 206 -14.26 -1.76 -14.16
C ALA A 206 -15.65 -1.65 -14.77
N GLU A 207 -16.64 -1.40 -13.93
CA GLU A 207 -18.05 -1.29 -14.32
C GLU A 207 -18.68 -0.04 -13.71
N ARG A 208 -19.80 0.42 -14.25
CA ARG A 208 -20.59 1.48 -13.62
C ARG A 208 -21.27 0.92 -12.38
N GLY A 209 -20.95 1.51 -11.23
CA GLY A 209 -21.51 1.10 -9.94
C GLY A 209 -22.65 2.01 -9.48
N TYR A 210 -23.40 1.53 -8.49
CA TYR A 210 -24.54 2.25 -7.93
C TYR A 210 -24.15 3.28 -6.87
N LYS A 211 -22.99 3.15 -6.22
CA LYS A 211 -22.52 4.04 -5.15
C LYS A 211 -22.15 5.44 -5.63
N THR A 212 -21.86 5.56 -6.89
CA THR A 212 -21.36 6.80 -7.48
C THR A 212 -22.28 7.31 -8.58
N GLY A 213 -23.55 7.50 -8.27
CA GLY A 213 -24.51 8.10 -9.21
C GLY A 213 -24.07 9.42 -9.85
N GLN A 214 -23.00 10.02 -9.31
CA GLN A 214 -22.34 11.23 -9.82
C GLN A 214 -21.07 10.91 -10.67
N LEU A 215 -20.46 9.73 -10.54
CA LEU A 215 -19.28 9.37 -11.33
C LEU A 215 -19.71 8.74 -12.66
N LYS A 216 -19.53 9.48 -13.74
CA LYS A 216 -19.77 8.99 -15.12
C LYS A 216 -18.72 7.95 -15.57
N SER A 217 -17.65 7.74 -14.80
CA SER A 217 -16.54 6.84 -15.12
C SER A 217 -16.72 5.45 -14.51
N PRO A 218 -16.20 4.38 -15.15
CA PRO A 218 -16.13 3.06 -14.56
C PRO A 218 -15.36 3.06 -13.25
N GLN A 219 -15.72 2.16 -12.35
CA GLN A 219 -15.14 2.00 -11.02
C GLN A 219 -14.91 0.53 -10.70
N VAL A 220 -14.08 0.27 -9.71
CA VAL A 220 -13.94 -1.04 -9.06
C VAL A 220 -14.28 -0.91 -7.58
N ASN A 221 -14.74 -1.98 -6.96
CA ASN A 221 -15.00 -2.04 -5.51
C ASN A 221 -13.85 -2.76 -4.83
N LEU A 222 -13.16 -2.09 -3.91
CA LEU A 222 -12.14 -2.67 -3.05
C LEU A 222 -12.75 -3.00 -1.69
N ILE A 223 -12.58 -4.23 -1.22
CA ILE A 223 -12.90 -4.64 0.15
C ILE A 223 -11.58 -4.86 0.90
N ILE A 224 -11.53 -4.34 2.11
CA ILE A 224 -10.37 -4.43 3.00
C ILE A 224 -10.81 -5.12 4.29
N ALA A 225 -10.04 -6.13 4.73
CA ALA A 225 -10.11 -6.65 6.10
C ALA A 225 -8.93 -6.08 6.90
N TYR A 226 -9.18 -5.61 8.11
CA TYR A 226 -8.24 -4.84 8.91
C TYR A 226 -8.30 -5.24 10.38
N ASP A 227 -7.19 -5.56 10.99
CA ASP A 227 -7.10 -5.81 12.43
C ASP A 227 -7.14 -4.48 13.20
N ILE A 228 -8.22 -4.27 13.95
CA ILE A 228 -8.48 -3.01 14.67
C ILE A 228 -7.45 -2.77 15.78
N LYS A 229 -7.06 -3.82 16.53
CA LYS A 229 -6.16 -3.70 17.68
C LYS A 229 -4.70 -3.56 17.25
N SER A 230 -4.25 -4.41 16.32
CA SER A 230 -2.90 -4.36 15.78
C SER A 230 -2.71 -3.28 14.71
N ARG A 231 -3.83 -2.73 14.19
CA ARG A 231 -3.85 -1.66 13.19
C ARG A 231 -3.10 -2.01 11.91
N ILE A 232 -3.29 -3.23 11.44
CA ILE A 232 -2.69 -3.74 10.21
C ILE A 232 -3.75 -4.22 9.22
N PRO A 233 -3.54 -4.05 7.91
CA PRO A 233 -4.38 -4.70 6.91
C PRO A 233 -4.10 -6.20 6.89
N LEU A 234 -5.15 -6.99 6.68
CA LEU A 234 -5.08 -8.45 6.61
C LEU A 234 -5.35 -8.97 5.20
N LEU A 235 -6.14 -8.23 4.43
CA LEU A 235 -6.57 -8.60 3.09
C LEU A 235 -7.00 -7.38 2.30
N TYR A 236 -6.65 -7.39 1.01
CA TYR A 236 -7.20 -6.51 -0.02
C TYR A 236 -7.81 -7.34 -1.13
N ARG A 237 -9.02 -7.00 -1.56
CA ARG A 237 -9.66 -7.67 -2.69
C ARG A 237 -10.47 -6.70 -3.52
N THR A 238 -10.13 -6.62 -4.80
CA THR A 238 -10.88 -5.84 -5.79
C THR A 238 -11.98 -6.70 -6.42
N PHE A 239 -13.19 -6.14 -6.47
CA PHE A 239 -14.37 -6.72 -7.08
C PHE A 239 -14.88 -5.84 -8.21
N ARG A 240 -15.80 -6.38 -9.03
CA ARG A 240 -16.48 -5.62 -10.09
C ARG A 240 -17.15 -4.38 -9.51
N GLY A 241 -17.08 -3.28 -10.24
CA GLY A 241 -17.67 -2.00 -9.81
C GLY A 241 -19.19 -2.04 -9.60
N SER A 242 -19.89 -2.96 -10.28
CA SER A 242 -21.32 -3.23 -10.10
C SER A 242 -21.62 -4.14 -8.90
N SER A 243 -20.61 -4.81 -8.32
CA SER A 243 -20.82 -5.73 -7.19
C SER A 243 -21.32 -4.99 -5.96
N VAL A 244 -22.32 -5.57 -5.31
CA VAL A 244 -22.86 -5.08 -4.03
C VAL A 244 -21.95 -5.58 -2.90
N ASP A 245 -21.60 -4.72 -1.95
CA ASP A 245 -20.71 -5.03 -0.83
C ASP A 245 -21.10 -6.31 -0.09
N LYS A 246 -22.40 -6.54 0.09
CA LYS A 246 -22.95 -7.75 0.75
C LYS A 246 -22.50 -9.05 0.09
N ARG A 247 -22.44 -9.07 -1.25
CA ARG A 247 -22.00 -10.25 -2.01
C ARG A 247 -20.48 -10.40 -1.95
N SER A 248 -19.76 -9.29 -2.04
CA SER A 248 -18.30 -9.28 -1.99
C SER A 248 -17.77 -9.74 -0.64
N VAL A 249 -18.43 -9.36 0.47
CA VAL A 249 -18.03 -9.85 1.80
C VAL A 249 -18.30 -11.33 2.00
N VAL A 250 -19.43 -11.85 1.48
CA VAL A 250 -19.72 -13.29 1.51
C VAL A 250 -18.61 -14.07 0.80
N GLU A 251 -18.19 -13.64 -0.39
CA GLU A 251 -17.10 -14.28 -1.13
C GLU A 251 -15.77 -14.27 -0.35
N ILE A 252 -15.46 -13.19 0.37
CA ILE A 252 -14.28 -13.14 1.25
C ILE A 252 -14.39 -14.14 2.39
N LEU A 253 -15.55 -14.17 3.09
CA LEU A 253 -15.76 -15.06 4.23
C LEU A 253 -15.73 -16.54 3.84
N GLU A 254 -16.19 -16.88 2.63
CA GLU A 254 -16.12 -18.25 2.07
C GLU A 254 -14.72 -18.63 1.59
N SER A 255 -13.92 -17.65 1.15
CA SER A 255 -12.61 -17.89 0.53
C SER A 255 -11.43 -17.94 1.52
N ARG A 256 -11.65 -17.65 2.80
CA ARG A 256 -10.66 -17.65 3.88
C ARG A 256 -11.22 -18.36 5.12
N SER A 257 -10.31 -18.90 5.93
CA SER A 257 -10.68 -19.52 7.20
C SER A 257 -10.64 -18.48 8.31
N PHE A 258 -11.80 -18.19 8.87
CA PHE A 258 -11.93 -17.33 10.04
C PHE A 258 -12.42 -18.18 11.24
N SER A 259 -11.69 -18.13 12.34
CA SER A 259 -12.04 -18.88 13.56
C SER A 259 -11.79 -18.00 14.79
N ASN A 260 -12.76 -17.96 15.69
CA ASN A 260 -12.76 -17.12 16.90
C ASN A 260 -12.51 -15.63 16.59
N VAL A 261 -13.06 -15.14 15.48
CA VAL A 261 -12.93 -13.76 15.02
C VAL A 261 -14.17 -12.97 15.41
N LYS A 262 -13.93 -11.76 15.91
CA LYS A 262 -14.95 -10.72 16.08
C LYS A 262 -14.93 -9.79 14.86
N PHE A 263 -15.98 -9.84 14.07
CA PHE A 263 -16.17 -8.95 12.94
C PHE A 263 -16.85 -7.65 13.34
N VAL A 264 -16.25 -6.52 13.00
CA VAL A 264 -16.84 -5.19 13.19
C VAL A 264 -17.07 -4.57 11.83
N VAL A 265 -18.29 -4.52 11.38
CA VAL A 265 -18.64 -4.16 10.00
C VAL A 265 -19.61 -2.98 9.94
N ASP A 266 -19.73 -2.34 8.77
CA ASP A 266 -20.72 -1.32 8.54
C ASP A 266 -22.08 -1.91 8.12
N ASN A 267 -23.15 -1.12 8.26
CA ASN A 267 -24.50 -1.53 7.87
C ASN A 267 -24.61 -1.96 6.39
N GLY A 268 -23.74 -1.47 5.52
CA GLY A 268 -23.67 -1.87 4.10
C GLY A 268 -23.49 -3.37 3.90
N PHE A 269 -22.92 -4.09 4.88
CA PHE A 269 -22.67 -5.53 4.83
C PHE A 269 -23.80 -6.39 5.44
N PHE A 270 -24.86 -5.76 5.95
CA PHE A 270 -25.99 -6.47 6.56
C PHE A 270 -26.73 -7.35 5.54
N SER A 271 -26.54 -8.67 5.62
CA SER A 271 -27.32 -9.67 4.88
C SER A 271 -27.39 -10.96 5.70
N PRO A 272 -28.45 -11.79 5.53
CA PRO A 272 -28.55 -13.05 6.26
C PRO A 272 -27.37 -13.97 6.07
N ASP A 273 -26.86 -14.10 4.84
CA ASP A 273 -25.71 -14.97 4.51
C ASP A 273 -24.42 -14.47 5.16
N ALA A 274 -24.15 -13.14 5.12
CA ALA A 274 -22.98 -12.57 5.77
C ALA A 274 -23.02 -12.76 7.28
N LEU A 275 -24.16 -12.51 7.93
CA LEU A 275 -24.33 -12.68 9.38
C LEU A 275 -24.17 -14.14 9.81
N ARG A 276 -24.69 -15.09 9.01
CA ARG A 276 -24.50 -16.52 9.24
C ARG A 276 -23.02 -16.88 9.23
N LEU A 277 -22.28 -16.52 8.18
CA LEU A 277 -20.86 -16.80 8.05
C LEU A 277 -20.01 -16.12 9.14
N MET A 278 -20.38 -14.89 9.54
CA MET A 278 -19.73 -14.18 10.64
C MET A 278 -20.03 -14.75 12.03
N SER A 279 -20.93 -15.73 12.13
CA SER A 279 -21.29 -16.41 13.38
C SER A 279 -20.82 -17.88 13.41
N GLU A 280 -20.24 -18.38 12.33
CA GLU A 280 -19.70 -19.75 12.26
C GLU A 280 -18.30 -19.86 12.89
N ASN A 281 -17.87 -21.04 13.26
CA ASN A 281 -16.52 -21.36 13.75
C ASN A 281 -16.08 -20.55 15.01
N GLY A 282 -17.03 -20.26 15.90
CA GLY A 282 -16.76 -19.46 17.10
C GLY A 282 -16.59 -17.97 16.84
N ASN A 283 -16.91 -17.52 15.64
CA ASN A 283 -16.90 -16.10 15.29
C ASN A 283 -18.11 -15.37 15.89
N CYS A 284 -17.97 -14.07 16.07
CA CYS A 284 -19.05 -13.17 16.43
C CYS A 284 -18.97 -11.88 15.61
N TYR A 285 -20.04 -11.08 15.65
CA TYR A 285 -20.05 -9.82 14.90
C TYR A 285 -20.64 -8.66 15.73
N ILE A 286 -20.28 -7.45 15.33
CA ILE A 286 -20.87 -6.18 15.74
C ILE A 286 -21.23 -5.41 14.46
N ILE A 287 -22.52 -5.09 14.27
CA ILE A 287 -23.03 -4.40 13.08
C ILE A 287 -24.04 -3.32 13.45
N PRO A 288 -23.93 -2.10 12.92
CA PRO A 288 -24.95 -1.08 13.11
C PRO A 288 -26.21 -1.39 12.31
N LEU A 289 -27.35 -1.07 12.88
CA LEU A 289 -28.64 -1.24 12.24
C LEU A 289 -29.11 0.06 11.59
N ALA A 290 -29.65 -0.05 10.37
CA ALA A 290 -30.26 1.08 9.68
C ALA A 290 -31.55 1.55 10.37
N ASN A 291 -31.87 2.83 10.23
CA ASN A 291 -33.15 3.41 10.73
C ASN A 291 -34.42 2.72 10.18
N SER A 292 -34.29 2.12 8.97
CA SER A 292 -35.40 1.36 8.34
C SER A 292 -35.63 -0.01 8.97
N ASN A 293 -34.69 -0.53 9.79
CA ASN A 293 -34.77 -1.84 10.42
C ASN A 293 -35.98 -1.91 11.36
N LYS A 294 -36.75 -3.02 11.33
CA LYS A 294 -37.97 -3.23 12.13
C LYS A 294 -37.72 -3.13 13.64
N ASN A 295 -36.58 -3.68 14.11
CA ASN A 295 -36.24 -3.63 15.54
C ASN A 295 -35.87 -2.20 15.97
N VAL A 296 -35.18 -1.43 15.16
CA VAL A 296 -34.87 -0.02 15.42
C VAL A 296 -36.17 0.78 15.55
N LYS A 297 -37.12 0.60 14.60
CA LYS A 297 -38.41 1.28 14.63
C LYS A 297 -39.23 0.89 15.86
N ARG A 298 -39.17 -0.36 16.31
CA ARG A 298 -39.83 -0.85 17.51
C ARG A 298 -39.21 -0.23 18.76
N ILE A 299 -37.92 -0.34 18.92
CA ILE A 299 -37.19 0.13 20.10
C ILE A 299 -37.29 1.64 20.24
N LYS A 300 -37.23 2.42 19.16
CA LYS A 300 -37.41 3.89 19.21
C LYS A 300 -38.68 4.36 19.89
N LYS A 301 -39.74 3.57 19.84
CA LYS A 301 -41.03 3.95 20.45
C LYS A 301 -41.07 3.84 21.98
N THR A 302 -40.20 3.01 22.56
CA THR A 302 -40.23 2.67 24.00
C THR A 302 -38.85 2.82 24.65
N LEU A 303 -37.88 3.41 23.93
CA LEU A 303 -36.47 3.48 24.36
C LEU A 303 -36.31 4.22 25.68
N GLN A 304 -35.74 3.55 26.67
CA GLN A 304 -35.24 4.10 27.91
C GLN A 304 -33.84 3.55 28.18
N TYR A 305 -32.90 4.40 28.49
CA TYR A 305 -31.50 3.99 28.74
C TYR A 305 -31.35 3.49 30.20
N THR A 306 -31.92 2.32 30.46
CA THR A 306 -32.03 1.74 31.82
C THR A 306 -31.02 0.64 32.11
N SER A 307 -30.28 0.17 31.11
CA SER A 307 -29.32 -0.97 31.28
C SER A 307 -28.03 -0.55 31.92
N GLY A 308 -27.58 0.70 31.75
CA GLY A 308 -26.39 1.22 32.42
C GLY A 308 -25.76 2.44 31.76
N GLU A 309 -24.64 2.83 32.32
CA GLU A 309 -23.79 3.90 31.79
C GLU A 309 -22.32 3.65 32.06
N PHE A 310 -21.44 4.23 31.25
CA PHE A 310 -19.99 4.16 31.41
C PHE A 310 -19.28 5.37 30.79
N ILE A 311 -17.99 5.53 31.13
CA ILE A 311 -17.13 6.56 30.54
C ILE A 311 -16.24 5.90 29.48
N TYR A 312 -16.44 6.29 28.24
CA TYR A 312 -15.56 5.91 27.12
C TYR A 312 -14.37 6.85 27.00
N LYS A 313 -13.16 6.31 26.93
CA LYS A 313 -11.90 7.08 26.82
C LYS A 313 -11.12 6.63 25.58
N PRO A 314 -11.35 7.23 24.41
CA PRO A 314 -10.59 6.88 23.19
C PRO A 314 -9.11 7.21 23.28
N ASN A 315 -8.75 8.17 24.11
CA ASN A 315 -7.38 8.57 24.41
C ASN A 315 -7.26 9.23 25.81
N ARG A 316 -6.04 9.66 26.20
CA ARG A 316 -5.79 10.27 27.51
C ARG A 316 -6.44 11.65 27.71
N LYS A 317 -6.83 12.33 26.63
CA LYS A 317 -7.28 13.74 26.65
C LYS A 317 -8.79 13.86 26.51
N THR A 318 -9.47 12.87 25.98
CA THR A 318 -10.90 12.91 25.69
C THR A 318 -11.63 11.80 26.42
N SER A 319 -12.82 12.11 26.93
CA SER A 319 -13.74 11.15 27.52
C SER A 319 -15.16 11.51 27.10
N ALA A 320 -16.03 10.52 27.00
CA ALA A 320 -17.44 10.69 26.70
C ALA A 320 -18.29 9.85 27.66
N ARG A 321 -19.40 10.40 28.13
CA ARG A 321 -20.38 9.66 28.89
C ARG A 321 -21.35 8.95 27.95
N ILE A 322 -21.41 7.62 28.07
CA ILE A 322 -22.26 6.76 27.26
C ILE A 322 -23.34 6.17 28.16
N VAL A 323 -24.60 6.32 27.77
CA VAL A 323 -25.71 5.61 28.38
C VAL A 323 -26.23 4.57 27.40
N TYR A 324 -26.73 3.42 27.88
CA TYR A 324 -27.18 2.37 27.00
C TYR A 324 -28.42 1.62 27.45
N TYR A 325 -29.07 1.02 26.47
CA TYR A 325 -30.17 0.06 26.61
C TYR A 325 -29.79 -1.22 25.90
N GLU A 326 -30.04 -2.38 26.50
CA GLU A 326 -29.74 -3.68 25.94
C GLU A 326 -30.99 -4.57 25.93
N GLU A 327 -31.17 -5.31 24.84
CA GLU A 327 -32.29 -6.24 24.65
C GLU A 327 -31.80 -7.47 23.91
N ARG A 328 -32.07 -8.70 24.43
CA ARG A 328 -31.82 -9.96 23.71
C ARG A 328 -32.94 -10.19 22.70
N LEU A 329 -32.56 -10.55 21.46
CA LEU A 329 -33.50 -10.94 20.39
C LEU A 329 -33.75 -12.45 20.43
N ASP A 330 -32.71 -13.24 20.72
CA ASP A 330 -32.69 -14.69 20.86
C ASP A 330 -31.50 -15.11 21.76
N ASP A 331 -31.24 -16.44 21.85
CA ASP A 331 -30.20 -16.97 22.73
C ASP A 331 -28.79 -16.47 22.40
N SER A 332 -28.52 -16.11 21.14
CA SER A 332 -27.21 -15.73 20.64
C SER A 332 -27.10 -14.26 20.23
N THR A 333 -28.20 -13.58 19.99
CA THR A 333 -28.23 -12.24 19.37
C THR A 333 -28.83 -11.23 20.29
N ARG A 334 -28.20 -10.07 20.43
CA ARG A 334 -28.72 -8.92 21.19
C ARG A 334 -28.59 -7.62 20.42
N ILE A 335 -29.40 -6.65 20.77
CA ILE A 335 -29.28 -5.25 20.33
C ILE A 335 -28.87 -4.42 21.52
N ILE A 336 -27.84 -3.60 21.34
CA ILE A 336 -27.42 -2.60 22.31
C ILE A 336 -27.58 -1.23 21.66
N VAL A 337 -28.30 -0.35 22.34
CA VAL A 337 -28.51 1.02 21.90
C VAL A 337 -27.70 1.93 22.77
N PHE A 338 -26.68 2.56 22.20
CA PHE A 338 -25.81 3.50 22.87
C PHE A 338 -26.19 4.94 22.55
N LYS A 339 -26.09 5.83 23.53
CA LYS A 339 -26.16 7.27 23.34
C LYS A 339 -24.93 7.94 23.91
N ASP A 340 -24.14 8.52 23.03
CA ASP A 340 -23.00 9.35 23.36
C ASP A 340 -23.50 10.75 23.70
N MET A 341 -23.46 11.09 25.00
CA MET A 341 -24.02 12.33 25.54
C MET A 341 -23.19 13.55 25.11
N ASP A 342 -21.89 13.40 24.96
CA ASP A 342 -20.99 14.48 24.56
C ASP A 342 -21.11 14.76 23.05
N GLU A 343 -21.21 13.73 22.23
CA GLU A 343 -21.50 13.86 20.80
C GLU A 343 -22.88 14.49 20.58
N ASN A 344 -23.89 14.06 21.32
CA ASN A 344 -25.23 14.65 21.26
C ASN A 344 -25.19 16.15 21.57
N ASN A 345 -24.55 16.53 22.69
CA ASN A 345 -24.45 17.94 23.12
C ASN A 345 -23.67 18.78 22.10
N SER A 346 -22.57 18.26 21.57
CA SER A 346 -21.77 18.94 20.54
C SER A 346 -22.58 19.19 19.26
N LYS A 347 -23.28 18.18 18.77
CA LYS A 347 -24.15 18.31 17.58
C LYS A 347 -25.31 19.28 17.81
N ARG A 348 -25.94 19.24 19.00
CA ARG A 348 -26.98 20.19 19.37
C ARG A 348 -26.49 21.63 19.31
N LYS A 349 -25.31 21.89 19.90
CA LYS A 349 -24.71 23.24 19.92
C LYS A 349 -24.40 23.72 18.51
N SER A 350 -23.73 22.90 17.72
CA SER A 350 -23.35 23.23 16.33
C SER A 350 -24.56 23.51 15.45
N TYR A 351 -25.60 22.68 15.57
CA TYR A 351 -26.82 22.84 14.78
C TYR A 351 -27.63 24.09 15.17
N LYS A 352 -27.77 24.37 16.48
CA LYS A 352 -28.38 25.62 16.96
C LYS A 352 -27.66 26.85 16.45
N GLN A 353 -26.33 26.82 16.45
CA GLN A 353 -25.52 27.89 15.90
C GLN A 353 -25.82 28.11 14.42
N SER A 354 -25.83 27.04 13.61
CA SER A 354 -26.18 27.11 12.18
C SER A 354 -27.60 27.67 11.94
N MET A 355 -28.56 27.35 12.79
CA MET A 355 -29.92 27.91 12.72
C MET A 355 -29.93 29.44 13.00
N LEU A 356 -29.20 29.88 14.02
CA LEU A 356 -29.10 31.29 14.38
C LEU A 356 -28.38 32.12 13.32
N GLU A 357 -27.40 31.52 12.65
CA GLU A 357 -26.64 32.13 11.55
C GLU A 357 -27.36 32.07 10.20
N GLY A 358 -28.58 31.50 10.15
CA GLY A 358 -29.38 31.37 8.92
C GLY A 358 -28.80 30.38 7.88
N GLN A 359 -27.87 29.52 8.30
CA GLN A 359 -27.25 28.51 7.45
C GLN A 359 -28.06 27.21 7.34
N SER A 360 -29.08 27.04 8.21
CA SER A 360 -29.96 25.88 8.23
C SER A 360 -31.42 26.30 7.99
N SER A 361 -32.10 25.61 7.07
CA SER A 361 -33.54 25.78 6.77
C SER A 361 -34.46 24.94 7.69
N CYS A 362 -33.93 24.29 8.71
CA CYS A 362 -34.65 23.37 9.57
C CYS A 362 -35.57 24.12 10.55
N SER A 363 -36.83 23.66 10.70
CA SER A 363 -37.76 24.20 11.71
C SER A 363 -37.34 23.75 13.13
N GLN A 364 -37.89 24.43 14.15
CA GLN A 364 -37.67 24.05 15.54
C GLN A 364 -38.19 22.62 15.82
N GLU A 365 -39.32 22.24 15.22
CA GLU A 365 -39.90 20.89 15.37
C GLU A 365 -38.97 19.82 14.80
N GLN A 366 -38.39 20.06 13.60
CA GLN A 366 -37.40 19.16 13.00
C GLN A 366 -36.11 19.08 13.84
N TYR A 367 -35.69 20.18 14.45
CA TYR A 367 -34.56 20.18 15.38
C TYR A 367 -34.86 19.30 16.60
N ASP A 368 -36.03 19.44 17.22
CA ASP A 368 -36.41 18.71 18.42
C ASP A 368 -36.51 17.19 18.14
N GLU A 369 -37.01 16.80 16.97
CA GLU A 369 -37.03 15.41 16.51
C GLU A 369 -35.62 14.85 16.26
N LEU A 370 -34.79 15.59 15.54
CA LEU A 370 -33.42 15.14 15.18
C LEU A 370 -32.48 15.06 16.39
N CYS A 371 -32.58 16.02 17.32
CA CYS A 371 -31.67 16.14 18.43
C CYS A 371 -31.74 14.96 19.43
N GLU A 372 -32.88 14.24 19.43
CA GLU A 372 -33.03 13.04 20.24
C GLU A 372 -32.11 11.91 19.78
N TRP A 373 -31.87 11.84 18.47
CA TRP A 373 -31.14 10.72 17.82
C TRP A 373 -29.69 11.02 17.50
N TRP A 374 -29.17 12.21 17.74
CA TRP A 374 -27.76 12.49 17.59
C TRP A 374 -26.91 11.74 18.63
N GLY A 375 -25.81 11.12 18.16
CA GLY A 375 -24.94 10.31 19.01
C GLY A 375 -25.58 8.98 19.43
N VAL A 376 -26.71 8.56 18.81
CA VAL A 376 -27.37 7.28 19.08
C VAL A 376 -26.93 6.23 18.08
N TYR A 377 -26.48 5.07 18.58
CA TYR A 377 -26.01 3.92 17.81
C TYR A 377 -26.81 2.69 18.17
N PHE A 378 -27.45 2.07 17.19
CA PHE A 378 -28.13 0.79 17.33
C PHE A 378 -27.21 -0.30 16.82
N LEU A 379 -26.60 -1.09 17.69
CA LEU A 379 -25.69 -2.18 17.33
C LEU A 379 -26.35 -3.53 17.57
N GLN A 380 -26.32 -4.40 16.57
CA GLN A 380 -26.67 -5.82 16.74
C GLN A 380 -25.38 -6.61 16.86
N THR A 381 -25.34 -7.54 17.80
CA THR A 381 -24.13 -8.34 18.07
C THR A 381 -24.47 -9.76 18.55
N THR A 382 -23.57 -10.69 18.22
CA THR A 382 -23.52 -12.05 18.79
C THR A 382 -22.36 -12.21 19.77
N SER A 383 -21.60 -11.14 20.07
CA SER A 383 -20.55 -11.16 21.09
C SER A 383 -21.16 -11.19 22.50
N ASP A 384 -20.58 -11.97 23.39
CA ASP A 384 -20.96 -12.03 24.81
C ASP A 384 -20.24 -10.98 25.68
N GLU A 385 -19.39 -10.14 25.08
CA GLU A 385 -18.67 -9.10 25.80
C GLU A 385 -19.58 -8.01 26.36
N ASP A 386 -19.14 -7.33 27.40
CA ASP A 386 -19.90 -6.26 28.03
C ASP A 386 -20.14 -5.07 27.05
N ALA A 387 -21.19 -4.31 27.29
CA ALA A 387 -21.57 -3.16 26.45
C ALA A 387 -20.43 -2.14 26.24
N PRO A 388 -19.59 -1.79 27.25
CA PRO A 388 -18.42 -0.94 27.06
C PRO A 388 -17.43 -1.46 26.00
N ASP A 389 -17.15 -2.78 26.00
CA ASP A 389 -16.21 -3.41 25.06
C ASP A 389 -16.80 -3.42 23.64
N VAL A 390 -18.07 -3.78 23.49
CA VAL A 390 -18.80 -3.71 22.22
C VAL A 390 -18.76 -2.28 21.63
N TYR A 391 -18.97 -1.26 22.46
CA TYR A 391 -18.90 0.13 22.03
C TYR A 391 -17.48 0.53 21.62
N SER A 392 -16.49 0.14 22.41
CA SER A 392 -15.08 0.43 22.15
C SER A 392 -14.62 -0.18 20.83
N ASP A 393 -14.97 -1.45 20.57
CA ASP A 393 -14.63 -2.14 19.33
C ASP A 393 -15.32 -1.52 18.12
N TYR A 394 -16.61 -1.16 18.25
CA TYR A 394 -17.30 -0.45 17.19
C TYR A 394 -16.67 0.91 16.85
N LYS A 395 -16.32 1.70 17.89
CA LYS A 395 -15.61 2.97 17.69
C LYS A 395 -14.20 2.76 17.14
N GLY A 396 -13.54 1.68 17.52
CA GLY A 396 -12.21 1.27 17.01
C GLY A 396 -12.20 1.00 15.50
N ARG A 397 -13.35 0.62 14.91
CA ARG A 397 -13.52 0.45 13.46
C ARG A 397 -13.05 1.67 12.66
N TRP A 398 -13.17 2.88 13.24
CA TRP A 398 -12.75 4.10 12.56
C TRP A 398 -11.25 4.12 12.18
N SER A 399 -10.43 3.26 12.78
CA SER A 399 -9.03 3.09 12.39
C SER A 399 -8.86 2.63 10.94
N ILE A 400 -9.82 1.85 10.39
CA ILE A 400 -9.79 1.44 8.98
C ILE A 400 -10.04 2.63 8.04
N GLU A 401 -10.86 3.62 8.45
CA GLU A 401 -11.10 4.84 7.66
C GLU A 401 -9.82 5.69 7.56
N THR A 402 -9.05 5.78 8.66
CA THR A 402 -7.75 6.45 8.65
C THR A 402 -6.77 5.74 7.71
N PHE A 403 -6.78 4.40 7.74
CA PHE A 403 -5.96 3.60 6.83
C PHE A 403 -6.40 3.74 5.37
N ASN A 404 -7.71 3.76 5.09
CA ASN A 404 -8.24 4.03 3.77
C ASN A 404 -7.83 5.42 3.24
N ASN A 405 -7.75 6.42 4.11
CA ASN A 405 -7.28 7.76 3.74
C ASN A 405 -5.80 7.75 3.34
N TYR A 406 -4.95 6.98 4.03
CA TYR A 406 -3.56 6.76 3.61
C TYR A 406 -3.49 6.16 2.20
N ILE A 407 -4.24 5.09 1.94
CA ILE A 407 -4.27 4.44 0.61
C ILE A 407 -4.68 5.41 -0.48
N LYS A 408 -5.67 6.26 -0.23
CA LYS A 408 -6.19 7.22 -1.22
C LYS A 408 -5.25 8.38 -1.47
N ASN A 409 -4.78 8.99 -0.41
CA ASN A 409 -4.16 10.31 -0.47
C ASN A 409 -2.63 10.22 -0.51
N ASP A 410 -2.05 9.43 0.39
CA ASP A 410 -0.60 9.35 0.53
C ASP A 410 0.00 8.32 -0.43
N ALA A 411 -0.66 7.18 -0.61
CA ALA A 411 -0.28 6.19 -1.60
C ALA A 411 -0.78 6.52 -3.03
N CYS A 412 -1.55 7.58 -3.22
CA CYS A 412 -2.08 8.08 -4.51
C CYS A 412 -2.86 7.03 -5.32
N PHE A 413 -3.63 6.17 -4.65
CA PHE A 413 -4.32 5.03 -5.25
C PHE A 413 -5.69 5.36 -5.87
N ASN A 414 -5.97 6.62 -6.15
CA ASN A 414 -7.32 7.04 -6.58
C ASN A 414 -7.69 6.72 -8.03
N ASP A 415 -6.68 6.53 -8.91
CA ASP A 415 -6.89 6.37 -10.35
C ASP A 415 -6.13 5.15 -10.86
N LEU A 416 -6.81 4.02 -10.98
CA LEU A 416 -6.22 2.79 -11.50
C LEU A 416 -6.14 2.82 -13.03
N LYS A 417 -4.95 2.51 -13.56
CA LYS A 417 -4.70 2.29 -15.01
C LYS A 417 -4.46 0.82 -15.34
N ILE A 418 -4.91 -0.09 -14.50
CA ILE A 418 -4.74 -1.53 -14.65
C ILE A 418 -5.78 -2.05 -15.63
N GLN A 419 -5.35 -2.92 -16.57
CA GLN A 419 -6.20 -3.42 -17.65
C GLN A 419 -6.60 -4.90 -17.49
N ASP A 420 -5.83 -5.67 -16.74
CA ASP A 420 -5.96 -7.13 -16.65
C ASP A 420 -6.42 -7.56 -15.27
N PHE A 421 -7.32 -8.54 -15.21
CA PHE A 421 -7.86 -9.11 -13.98
C PHE A 421 -6.77 -9.67 -13.05
N TYR A 422 -5.81 -10.43 -13.59
CA TYR A 422 -4.76 -11.03 -12.79
C TYR A 422 -3.77 -9.99 -12.29
N ILE A 423 -3.44 -9.01 -13.13
CA ILE A 423 -2.60 -7.86 -12.72
C ILE A 423 -3.26 -7.09 -11.60
N GLN A 424 -4.59 -6.90 -11.63
CA GLN A 424 -5.33 -6.24 -10.54
C GLN A 424 -5.16 -6.99 -9.22
N HIS A 425 -5.36 -8.30 -9.20
CA HIS A 425 -5.22 -9.09 -7.98
C HIS A 425 -3.77 -9.19 -7.48
N GLY A 426 -2.79 -9.25 -8.39
CA GLY A 426 -1.39 -9.14 -8.01
C GLY A 426 -1.06 -7.78 -7.39
N PHE A 427 -1.67 -6.73 -7.92
CA PHE A 427 -1.51 -5.39 -7.38
C PHE A 427 -2.18 -5.23 -6.01
N ASP A 428 -3.38 -5.80 -5.80
CA ASP A 428 -4.04 -5.87 -4.50
C ASP A 428 -3.09 -6.47 -3.44
N PHE A 429 -2.38 -7.55 -3.80
CA PHE A 429 -1.41 -8.18 -2.92
C PHE A 429 -0.20 -7.27 -2.61
N ILE A 430 0.35 -6.58 -3.61
CA ILE A 430 1.43 -5.61 -3.39
C ILE A 430 0.97 -4.47 -2.48
N MET A 431 -0.26 -4.01 -2.64
CA MET A 431 -0.85 -2.99 -1.77
C MET A 431 -1.02 -3.48 -0.33
N LEU A 432 -1.38 -4.75 -0.13
CA LEU A 432 -1.41 -5.36 1.19
C LEU A 432 -0.02 -5.31 1.84
N VAL A 433 1.02 -5.77 1.15
CA VAL A 433 2.40 -5.77 1.66
C VAL A 433 2.88 -4.34 1.95
N THR A 434 2.59 -3.38 1.06
CA THR A 434 2.90 -1.95 1.26
C THR A 434 2.19 -1.39 2.50
N GLY A 435 0.92 -1.71 2.66
CA GLY A 435 0.13 -1.30 3.82
C GLY A 435 0.65 -1.86 5.14
N LEU A 436 1.14 -3.10 5.14
CA LEU A 436 1.78 -3.72 6.30
C LEU A 436 3.07 -2.98 6.68
N ILE A 437 3.94 -2.68 5.71
CA ILE A 437 5.19 -1.92 5.92
C ILE A 437 4.86 -0.53 6.47
N HIS A 438 3.88 0.16 5.89
CA HIS A 438 3.43 1.46 6.39
C HIS A 438 2.87 1.40 7.81
N SER A 439 2.13 0.35 8.15
CA SER A 439 1.60 0.15 9.51
C SER A 439 2.73 0.01 10.54
N LYS A 440 3.80 -0.73 10.21
CA LYS A 440 5.00 -0.84 11.05
C LYS A 440 5.68 0.52 11.27
N LEU A 441 5.82 1.32 10.20
CA LEU A 441 6.35 2.67 10.31
C LEU A 441 5.46 3.56 11.19
N ASN A 442 4.14 3.52 11.01
CA ASN A 442 3.18 4.26 11.81
C ASN A 442 3.27 3.91 13.30
N ASP A 443 3.39 2.63 13.62
CA ASP A 443 3.52 2.18 15.01
C ASP A 443 4.83 2.66 15.63
N ALA A 444 5.93 2.60 14.89
CA ALA A 444 7.22 3.13 15.34
C ALA A 444 7.14 4.64 15.61
N VAL A 445 6.47 5.42 14.74
CA VAL A 445 6.26 6.86 14.92
C VAL A 445 5.38 7.18 16.12
N ARG A 446 4.29 6.45 16.34
CA ARG A 446 3.39 6.63 17.50
C ARG A 446 4.08 6.38 18.84
N ASN A 447 5.06 5.48 18.86
CA ASN A 447 5.83 5.16 20.06
C ASN A 447 6.90 6.20 20.36
N LEU A 448 7.14 7.17 19.46
CA LEU A 448 8.02 8.29 19.73
C LEU A 448 7.40 9.20 20.81
N LYS A 449 8.24 9.68 21.72
CA LYS A 449 7.83 10.65 22.74
C LYS A 449 7.63 12.06 22.17
N GLN A 450 8.00 12.27 20.93
CA GLN A 450 7.93 13.56 20.24
C GLN A 450 6.54 13.74 19.66
N ALA A 451 5.78 14.69 20.16
CA ALA A 451 4.52 15.12 19.57
C ALA A 451 4.79 15.82 18.22
N ASP A 452 3.88 15.60 17.24
CA ASP A 452 3.80 16.31 15.95
C ASP A 452 4.84 15.93 14.87
N ILE A 453 5.40 14.72 14.90
CA ILE A 453 6.18 14.20 13.77
C ILE A 453 5.35 13.19 12.97
N SER A 454 5.31 13.37 11.65
CA SER A 454 4.60 12.46 10.75
C SER A 454 5.51 11.35 10.18
N THR A 455 4.90 10.29 9.63
CA THR A 455 5.64 9.27 8.87
C THR A 455 6.40 9.86 7.70
N PHE A 456 5.81 10.85 7.03
CA PHE A 456 6.44 11.59 5.93
C PHE A 456 7.71 12.32 6.39
N ASP A 457 7.67 13.01 7.55
CA ASP A 457 8.85 13.72 8.10
C ASP A 457 9.98 12.74 8.42
N ILE A 458 9.66 11.55 8.95
CA ILE A 458 10.64 10.51 9.23
C ILE A 458 11.29 10.01 7.93
N LEU A 459 10.49 9.68 6.91
CA LEU A 459 11.01 9.23 5.62
C LEU A 459 11.85 10.30 4.93
N LEU A 460 11.43 11.57 5.01
CA LEU A 460 12.19 12.70 4.47
C LEU A 460 13.55 12.85 5.15
N LYS A 461 13.60 12.78 6.50
CA LYS A 461 14.86 12.84 7.27
C LYS A 461 15.77 11.66 6.96
N ALA A 462 15.23 10.45 6.92
CA ALA A 462 15.99 9.25 6.58
C ALA A 462 16.47 9.29 5.12
N GLY A 463 15.71 9.87 4.19
CA GLY A 463 16.02 9.95 2.77
C GLY A 463 17.29 10.75 2.42
N HIS A 464 17.77 11.59 3.35
CA HIS A 464 19.05 12.28 3.16
C HIS A 464 20.28 11.38 3.32
N MET A 465 20.13 10.23 3.98
CA MET A 465 21.22 9.30 4.20
C MET A 465 21.51 8.49 2.93
N ARG A 466 22.76 8.50 2.50
CA ARG A 466 23.20 7.80 1.30
C ARG A 466 24.35 6.87 1.62
N MET A 467 24.53 5.85 0.79
CA MET A 467 25.71 5.00 0.78
C MET A 467 26.54 5.32 -0.45
N VAL A 468 27.84 5.55 -0.25
CA VAL A 468 28.81 5.84 -1.31
C VAL A 468 29.82 4.72 -1.39
N LEU A 469 30.07 4.19 -2.58
CA LEU A 469 31.00 3.12 -2.83
C LEU A 469 32.45 3.66 -2.77
N SER A 470 33.26 3.07 -1.89
CA SER A 470 34.69 3.35 -1.77
C SER A 470 35.46 2.02 -1.78
N GLY A 471 36.18 1.74 -2.87
CA GLY A 471 36.71 0.41 -3.06
C GLY A 471 35.63 -0.64 -3.28
N ASN A 472 35.52 -1.61 -2.37
CA ASN A 472 34.50 -2.66 -2.40
C ASN A 472 33.45 -2.54 -1.29
N GLU A 473 33.47 -1.44 -0.56
CA GLU A 473 32.58 -1.22 0.57
C GLU A 473 31.73 0.03 0.39
N TRP A 474 30.50 -0.01 0.87
CA TRP A 474 29.58 1.11 0.87
C TRP A 474 29.65 1.84 2.21
N HIS A 475 29.95 3.13 2.18
CA HIS A 475 30.11 3.97 3.37
C HIS A 475 28.97 4.95 3.50
N LEU A 476 28.44 5.11 4.72
CA LEU A 476 27.35 6.00 5.04
C LEU A 476 27.78 7.47 4.96
N HIS A 477 27.02 8.27 4.20
CA HIS A 477 27.20 9.69 4.00
C HIS A 477 25.92 10.50 4.29
N ASN A 478 26.06 11.83 4.36
CA ASN A 478 24.96 12.79 4.56
C ASN A 478 24.15 12.55 5.83
N THR A 479 24.83 12.24 6.93
CA THR A 479 24.19 12.01 8.23
C THR A 479 24.20 13.28 9.08
N ARG A 480 23.05 13.55 9.72
CA ARG A 480 22.93 14.57 10.76
C ARG A 480 22.72 13.88 12.09
N THR A 481 23.47 14.31 13.13
CA THR A 481 23.38 13.69 14.46
C THR A 481 21.95 13.61 14.99
N LYS A 482 21.17 14.70 14.85
CA LYS A 482 19.76 14.74 15.27
C LYS A 482 18.87 13.73 14.56
N ASP A 483 19.13 13.46 13.25
CA ASP A 483 18.35 12.50 12.50
C ASP A 483 18.74 11.07 12.91
N ILE A 484 20.02 10.81 13.19
CA ILE A 484 20.47 9.52 13.74
C ILE A 484 19.85 9.27 15.13
N GLU A 485 19.86 10.26 16.01
CA GLU A 485 19.25 10.17 17.35
C GLU A 485 17.76 9.85 17.26
N LEU A 486 17.05 10.54 16.37
CA LEU A 486 15.63 10.31 16.12
C LEU A 486 15.36 8.88 15.62
N LEU A 487 16.10 8.42 14.61
CA LEU A 487 15.94 7.08 14.07
C LEU A 487 16.36 5.99 15.06
N SER A 488 17.38 6.26 15.89
CA SER A 488 17.79 5.36 16.98
C SER A 488 16.69 5.22 18.05
N SER A 489 15.90 6.27 18.30
CA SER A 489 14.74 6.17 19.20
C SER A 489 13.59 5.31 18.66
N MET A 490 13.61 5.01 17.36
CA MET A 490 12.73 4.03 16.69
C MET A 490 13.35 2.62 16.63
N GLY A 491 14.49 2.40 17.28
CA GLY A 491 15.23 1.13 17.24
C GLY A 491 16.12 0.94 16.01
N PHE A 492 16.20 1.93 15.12
CA PHE A 492 17.00 1.83 13.89
C PHE A 492 18.33 2.56 14.04
N ILE A 493 19.43 1.81 13.98
CA ILE A 493 20.79 2.35 13.97
C ILE A 493 21.37 2.18 12.57
N PRO A 494 21.61 3.29 11.82
CA PRO A 494 22.19 3.21 10.48
C PRO A 494 23.55 2.52 10.48
N GLN A 495 23.75 1.56 9.57
CA GLN A 495 25.04 0.92 9.38
C GLN A 495 26.03 1.92 8.77
N LYS A 496 27.24 2.04 9.36
CA LYS A 496 28.27 2.94 8.85
C LYS A 496 28.96 2.40 7.59
N VAL A 497 29.09 1.10 7.51
CA VAL A 497 29.71 0.38 6.38
C VAL A 497 28.80 -0.79 6.04
N TYR A 498 28.59 -1.02 4.75
CA TYR A 498 27.86 -2.15 4.20
C TYR A 498 28.74 -2.83 3.15
N SER A 499 29.12 -4.08 3.42
CA SER A 499 29.80 -4.96 2.47
C SER A 499 28.73 -5.72 1.72
N GLY A 500 28.45 -5.29 0.51
CA GLY A 500 27.42 -5.84 -0.36
C GLY A 500 27.75 -7.21 -0.89
#